data_fe3607cd04cdb634edd502e835444af0
#
_entry.id   fe3607cd04cdb634edd502e835444af0
#
_cell.length_a   1.000
_cell.length_b   1.000
_cell.length_c   1.000
_cell.angle_alpha   90.00
_cell.angle_beta   90.00
_cell.angle_gamma   90.00
#
_symmetry.space_group_name_H-M   'P 1'
#
loop_
_entity.id
_entity.type
_entity.pdbx_description
1 polymer ?
#
loop_
_entity_poly.entity_id
_entity_poly.type
_entity_poly.pdbx_seq_one_letter_code
_entity_poly.pdbx_strand_id
1 'polypeptide(L)'
;MKVISGLDWLEKEIHYPKELVDFCLHNNPILEGCDIVDFVYVLYSCSQQTDYKKSQIQKLFKEILNDIRKLYHPKDEGFSYFFNKSQTHYYGVEITKGEANADLHSTLLCIWAIIMILDILEEKPSIFNVIKP
;
A
#
# COMPACT_ATOMS: atom_id res chain seq x y z
N MET A 1 4.48 7.49 -4.96
CA MET A 1 3.15 7.32 -5.57
C MET A 1 2.77 8.43 -6.57
N LYS A 2 2.72 9.72 -6.23
CA LYS A 2 2.13 10.83 -7.06
C LYS A 2 2.53 10.85 -8.55
N VAL A 3 3.80 10.61 -8.89
CA VAL A 3 4.26 10.57 -10.29
C VAL A 3 3.66 9.36 -11.01
N ILE A 4 3.68 8.19 -10.38
CA ILE A 4 3.17 6.95 -10.96
C ILE A 4 1.66 7.04 -11.18
N SER A 5 0.89 7.56 -10.21
CA SER A 5 -0.54 7.77 -10.39
C SER A 5 -0.85 8.77 -11.52
N GLY A 6 -0.04 9.82 -11.67
CA GLY A 6 -0.16 10.75 -12.79
C GLY A 6 0.08 10.09 -14.15
N LEU A 7 1.09 9.22 -14.25
CA LEU A 7 1.33 8.44 -15.48
C LEU A 7 0.16 7.48 -15.76
N ASP A 8 -0.36 6.80 -14.74
CA ASP A 8 -1.48 5.88 -14.87
C ASP A 8 -2.77 6.60 -15.35
N TRP A 9 -3.08 7.80 -14.81
CA TRP A 9 -4.18 8.64 -15.28
C TRP A 9 -4.03 9.10 -16.73
N LEU A 10 -2.78 9.34 -17.16
CA LEU A 10 -2.45 9.72 -18.54
C LEU A 10 -2.31 8.52 -19.48
N GLU A 11 -2.55 7.30 -18.99
CA GLU A 11 -2.33 6.05 -19.74
C GLU A 11 -0.91 5.95 -20.31
N LYS A 12 0.09 6.39 -19.52
CA LYS A 12 1.51 6.35 -19.89
C LYS A 12 2.24 5.30 -19.08
N GLU A 13 3.13 4.59 -19.75
CA GLU A 13 4.00 3.60 -19.10
C GLU A 13 5.05 4.27 -18.20
N ILE A 14 5.46 3.53 -17.18
CA ILE A 14 6.62 3.84 -16.34
C ILE A 14 7.87 3.62 -17.19
N HIS A 15 8.74 4.62 -17.33
CA HIS A 15 9.92 4.56 -18.22
C HIS A 15 10.95 3.52 -17.77
N TYR A 16 11.16 3.36 -16.48
CA TYR A 16 12.20 2.48 -15.91
C TYR A 16 11.61 1.58 -14.81
N PRO A 17 10.66 0.66 -15.15
CA PRO A 17 9.97 -0.14 -14.14
C PRO A 17 10.91 -1.10 -13.40
N LYS A 18 11.94 -1.65 -14.07
CA LYS A 18 12.90 -2.58 -13.46
C LYS A 18 13.81 -1.89 -12.45
N GLU A 19 14.33 -0.71 -12.80
CA GLU A 19 15.17 0.12 -11.95
C GLU A 19 14.39 0.60 -10.72
N LEU A 20 13.11 0.91 -10.89
CA LEU A 20 12.23 1.30 -9.80
C LEU A 20 11.93 0.12 -8.87
N VAL A 21 11.72 -1.09 -9.41
CA VAL A 21 11.62 -2.32 -8.63
C VAL A 21 12.90 -2.55 -7.82
N ASP A 22 14.07 -2.41 -8.45
CA ASP A 22 15.36 -2.56 -7.76
C ASP A 22 15.52 -1.56 -6.64
N PHE A 23 15.18 -0.29 -6.89
CA PHE A 23 15.21 0.74 -5.87
C PHE A 23 14.31 0.39 -4.67
N CYS A 24 13.07 -0.03 -4.91
CA CYS A 24 12.13 -0.42 -3.86
C CYS A 24 12.63 -1.63 -3.06
N LEU A 25 13.14 -2.66 -3.72
CA LEU A 25 13.64 -3.87 -3.05
C LEU A 25 14.91 -3.63 -2.21
N HIS A 26 15.76 -2.65 -2.61
CA HIS A 26 16.95 -2.30 -1.85
C HIS A 26 16.70 -1.31 -0.71
N ASN A 27 15.69 -0.47 -0.84
CA ASN A 27 15.34 0.57 0.12
C ASN A 27 13.97 0.26 0.76
N ASN A 28 13.91 -0.85 1.49
CA ASN A 28 12.68 -1.25 2.20
C ASN A 28 12.49 -0.36 3.44
N PRO A 29 11.66 0.70 3.38
CA PRO A 29 11.44 1.61 4.49
C PRO A 29 10.59 0.95 5.59
N ILE A 30 10.59 1.55 6.78
CA ILE A 30 9.56 1.26 7.77
C ILE A 30 8.25 1.80 7.21
N LEU A 31 7.28 0.90 6.98
CA LEU A 31 6.01 1.25 6.37
C LEU A 31 4.98 1.59 7.45
N GLU A 32 4.60 2.85 7.51
CA GLU A 32 3.52 3.36 8.38
C GLU A 32 2.59 4.27 7.58
N GLY A 33 1.33 4.29 7.96
CA GLY A 33 0.36 5.20 7.38
C GLY A 33 0.28 5.13 5.85
N CYS A 34 0.41 6.30 5.20
CA CYS A 34 0.37 6.39 3.73
C CYS A 34 1.54 5.68 3.03
N ASP A 35 2.70 5.51 3.70
CA ASP A 35 3.88 4.93 3.09
C ASP A 35 3.62 3.47 2.64
N ILE A 36 2.77 2.74 3.38
CA ILE A 36 2.36 1.38 3.02
C ILE A 36 1.74 1.36 1.62
N VAL A 37 0.69 2.16 1.42
CA VAL A 37 -0.03 2.16 0.14
C VAL A 37 0.82 2.75 -0.98
N ASP A 38 1.60 3.79 -0.69
CA ASP A 38 2.49 4.42 -1.67
C ASP A 38 3.52 3.42 -2.20
N PHE A 39 4.13 2.65 -1.31
CA PHE A 39 5.12 1.64 -1.65
C PHE A 39 4.52 0.46 -2.41
N VAL A 40 3.38 -0.07 -1.93
CA VAL A 40 2.65 -1.16 -2.59
C VAL A 40 2.19 -0.73 -3.98
N TYR A 41 1.63 0.49 -4.13
CA TYR A 41 1.16 1.00 -5.41
C TYR A 41 2.28 1.13 -6.45
N VAL A 42 3.47 1.59 -6.05
CA VAL A 42 4.62 1.69 -6.95
C VAL A 42 5.02 0.30 -7.47
N LEU A 43 5.19 -0.68 -6.58
CA LEU A 43 5.55 -2.05 -6.97
C LEU A 43 4.44 -2.74 -7.76
N TYR A 44 3.18 -2.54 -7.39
CA TYR A 44 2.02 -3.03 -8.13
C TYR A 44 2.02 -2.50 -9.56
N SER A 45 2.17 -1.18 -9.74
CA SER A 45 2.17 -0.54 -11.07
C SER A 45 3.33 -1.02 -11.94
N CYS A 46 4.52 -1.21 -11.37
CA CYS A 46 5.65 -1.82 -12.08
C CYS A 46 5.35 -3.26 -12.50
N SER A 47 4.71 -4.04 -11.63
CA SER A 47 4.37 -5.45 -11.89
C SER A 47 3.30 -5.62 -12.98
N GLN A 48 2.51 -4.58 -13.29
CA GLN A 48 1.60 -4.59 -14.44
C GLN A 48 2.34 -4.48 -15.79
N GLN A 49 3.60 -4.01 -15.77
CA GLN A 49 4.39 -3.77 -16.99
C GLN A 49 5.54 -4.78 -17.17
N THR A 50 5.96 -5.48 -16.13
CA THR A 50 7.09 -6.41 -16.19
C THR A 50 7.01 -7.48 -15.10
N ASP A 51 7.39 -8.70 -15.45
CA ASP A 51 7.58 -9.82 -14.50
C ASP A 51 8.95 -9.79 -13.79
N TYR A 52 9.70 -8.70 -13.94
CA TYR A 52 11.03 -8.57 -13.36
C TYR A 52 10.97 -8.71 -11.84
N LYS A 53 11.73 -9.68 -11.31
CA LYS A 53 11.78 -10.01 -9.87
C LYS A 53 10.42 -10.34 -9.23
N LYS A 54 9.45 -10.82 -10.00
CA LYS A 54 8.09 -11.16 -9.53
C LYS A 54 8.11 -11.95 -8.21
N SER A 55 8.92 -13.00 -8.11
CA SER A 55 9.00 -13.82 -6.88
C SER A 55 9.51 -13.05 -5.66
N GLN A 56 10.41 -12.08 -5.86
CA GLN A 56 10.92 -11.24 -4.75
C GLN A 56 9.84 -10.24 -4.31
N ILE A 57 9.11 -9.66 -5.24
CA ILE A 57 7.97 -8.76 -4.95
C ILE A 57 6.88 -9.55 -4.21
N GLN A 58 6.53 -10.75 -4.66
CA GLN A 58 5.54 -11.60 -3.98
C GLN A 58 5.96 -11.95 -2.54
N LYS A 59 7.25 -12.25 -2.32
CA LYS A 59 7.77 -12.49 -0.97
C LYS A 59 7.62 -11.26 -0.10
N LEU A 60 8.06 -10.10 -0.58
CA LEU A 60 7.96 -8.82 0.12
C LEU A 60 6.49 -8.46 0.43
N PHE A 61 5.58 -8.67 -0.52
CA PHE A 61 4.15 -8.42 -0.32
C PHE A 61 3.54 -9.28 0.79
N LYS A 62 3.97 -10.53 0.94
CA LYS A 62 3.57 -11.37 2.08
C LYS A 62 4.07 -10.82 3.42
N GLU A 63 5.28 -10.26 3.44
CA GLU A 63 5.83 -9.59 4.62
C GLU A 63 5.01 -8.33 4.96
N ILE A 64 4.70 -7.49 3.96
CA ILE A 64 3.86 -6.29 4.14
C ILE A 64 2.45 -6.64 4.63
N LEU A 65 1.83 -7.71 4.14
CA LEU A 65 0.53 -8.18 4.67
C LEU A 65 0.59 -8.49 6.17
N ASN A 66 1.69 -9.09 6.64
CA ASN A 66 1.89 -9.35 8.06
C ASN A 66 2.04 -8.05 8.86
N ASP A 67 2.65 -7.02 8.28
CA ASP A 67 2.78 -5.70 8.92
C ASP A 67 1.43 -4.98 8.95
N ILE A 68 0.69 -4.97 7.85
CA ILE A 68 -0.69 -4.42 7.81
C ILE A 68 -1.59 -5.11 8.84
N ARG A 69 -1.46 -6.43 9.02
CA ARG A 69 -2.24 -7.16 10.03
C ARG A 69 -2.04 -6.64 11.45
N LYS A 70 -0.86 -6.10 11.78
CA LYS A 70 -0.56 -5.52 13.10
C LYS A 70 -1.31 -4.21 13.36
N LEU A 71 -1.77 -3.54 12.29
CA LEU A 71 -2.54 -2.30 12.37
C LEU A 71 -4.05 -2.55 12.54
N TYR A 72 -4.50 -3.81 12.43
CA TYR A 72 -5.91 -4.15 12.50
C TYR A 72 -6.45 -4.11 13.93
N HIS A 73 -7.56 -3.42 14.11
CA HIS A 73 -8.31 -3.31 15.36
C HIS A 73 -9.63 -4.10 15.26
N PRO A 74 -9.71 -5.32 15.84
CA PRO A 74 -10.90 -6.18 15.69
C PRO A 74 -12.19 -5.58 16.26
N LYS A 75 -12.09 -4.71 17.25
CA LYS A 75 -13.28 -4.08 17.87
C LYS A 75 -13.90 -3.00 16.98
N ASP A 76 -13.05 -2.33 16.18
CA ASP A 76 -13.44 -1.23 15.31
C ASP A 76 -13.63 -1.70 13.85
N GLU A 77 -13.30 -2.98 13.58
CA GLU A 77 -13.32 -3.59 12.24
C GLU A 77 -12.54 -2.79 11.18
N GLY A 78 -11.41 -2.18 11.59
CA GLY A 78 -10.62 -1.30 10.76
C GLY A 78 -9.14 -1.29 11.11
N PHE A 79 -8.39 -0.37 10.49
CA PHE A 79 -6.95 -0.24 10.66
C PHE A 79 -6.58 1.13 11.24
N SER A 80 -5.52 1.17 12.06
CA SER A 80 -4.93 2.41 12.56
C SER A 80 -3.79 2.88 11.64
N TYR A 81 -3.49 4.19 11.68
CA TYR A 81 -2.45 4.81 10.85
C TYR A 81 -1.04 4.40 11.27
N PHE A 82 -0.82 4.33 12.57
CA PHE A 82 0.41 3.83 13.19
C PHE A 82 0.10 2.60 14.05
N PHE A 83 1.13 1.89 14.48
CA PHE A 83 0.92 0.78 15.41
C PHE A 83 0.27 1.27 16.70
N ASN A 84 -0.91 0.75 17.02
CA ASN A 84 -1.76 1.13 18.16
C ASN A 84 -2.04 2.64 18.26
N LYS A 85 -2.11 3.35 17.15
CA LYS A 85 -2.37 4.79 17.15
C LYS A 85 -3.05 5.23 15.87
N SER A 86 -4.21 5.88 15.99
CA SER A 86 -4.91 6.50 14.88
C SER A 86 -4.14 7.72 14.33
N GLN A 87 -4.49 8.16 13.13
CA GLN A 87 -3.88 9.33 12.51
C GLN A 87 -4.16 10.58 13.35
N THR A 88 -3.11 11.36 13.65
CA THR A 88 -3.22 12.56 14.47
C THR A 88 -3.39 13.85 13.67
N HIS A 89 -2.78 13.90 12.47
CA HIS A 89 -2.77 15.11 11.64
C HIS A 89 -3.14 14.78 10.20
N TYR A 90 -3.82 15.72 9.55
CA TYR A 90 -4.10 15.67 8.13
C TYR A 90 -3.78 17.04 7.50
N TYR A 91 -2.84 17.08 6.57
CA TYR A 91 -2.30 18.33 5.99
C TYR A 91 -1.89 19.38 7.03
N GLY A 92 -1.26 18.94 8.12
CA GLY A 92 -0.79 19.82 9.20
C GLY A 92 -1.85 20.24 10.22
N VAL A 93 -3.10 19.84 10.02
CA VAL A 93 -4.20 20.08 10.97
C VAL A 93 -4.35 18.90 11.91
N GLU A 94 -4.37 19.13 13.22
CA GLU A 94 -4.65 18.09 14.21
C GLU A 94 -6.13 17.67 14.10
N ILE A 95 -6.36 16.37 13.87
CA ILE A 95 -7.69 15.78 13.69
C ILE A 95 -8.09 14.86 14.85
N THR A 96 -7.11 14.21 15.49
CA THR A 96 -7.31 13.38 16.69
C THR A 96 -6.10 13.49 17.62
N LYS A 97 -6.23 12.95 18.84
CA LYS A 97 -5.10 12.84 19.79
C LYS A 97 -4.26 11.57 19.56
N GLY A 98 -4.66 10.70 18.66
CA GLY A 98 -3.96 9.45 18.37
C GLY A 98 -4.29 8.36 19.38
N GLU A 99 -5.56 8.07 19.55
CA GLU A 99 -6.06 6.98 20.38
C GLU A 99 -5.71 5.62 19.75
N ALA A 100 -5.71 4.56 20.57
CA ALA A 100 -5.46 3.19 20.13
C ALA A 100 -6.72 2.58 19.50
N ASN A 101 -7.14 3.11 18.35
CA ASN A 101 -8.32 2.69 17.59
C ASN A 101 -8.06 2.77 16.09
N ALA A 102 -8.95 2.18 15.30
CA ALA A 102 -8.93 2.34 13.85
C ALA A 102 -9.34 3.77 13.45
N ASP A 103 -8.91 4.18 12.25
CA ASP A 103 -9.39 5.39 11.60
C ASP A 103 -9.80 5.13 10.14
N LEU A 104 -10.69 5.96 9.64
CA LEU A 104 -11.27 5.77 8.31
C LEU A 104 -10.21 5.86 7.20
N HIS A 105 -9.30 6.83 7.30
CA HIS A 105 -8.27 7.05 6.28
C HIS A 105 -7.35 5.82 6.15
N SER A 106 -6.83 5.35 7.28
CA SER A 106 -5.95 4.17 7.31
C SER A 106 -6.67 2.90 6.89
N THR A 107 -7.93 2.75 7.27
CA THR A 107 -8.74 1.62 6.85
C THR A 107 -8.87 1.57 5.33
N LEU A 108 -9.18 2.68 4.67
CA LEU A 108 -9.26 2.75 3.21
C LEU A 108 -7.91 2.45 2.54
N LEU A 109 -6.82 3.05 3.04
CA LEU A 109 -5.47 2.84 2.50
C LEU A 109 -5.02 1.38 2.64
N CYS A 110 -5.22 0.78 3.81
CA CYS A 110 -4.84 -0.61 4.04
C CYS A 110 -5.66 -1.59 3.20
N ILE A 111 -6.97 -1.39 3.08
CA ILE A 111 -7.82 -2.23 2.21
C ILE A 111 -7.35 -2.14 0.76
N TRP A 112 -7.06 -0.95 0.27
CA TRP A 112 -6.57 -0.77 -1.10
C TRP A 112 -5.20 -1.44 -1.32
N ALA A 113 -4.27 -1.30 -0.38
CA ALA A 113 -2.99 -1.99 -0.42
C ALA A 113 -3.17 -3.52 -0.40
N ILE A 114 -4.04 -4.06 0.47
CA ILE A 114 -4.34 -5.49 0.54
C ILE A 114 -4.87 -6.01 -0.80
N ILE A 115 -5.80 -5.31 -1.44
CA ILE A 115 -6.37 -5.74 -2.73
C ILE A 115 -5.29 -5.80 -3.82
N MET A 116 -4.40 -4.80 -3.90
CA MET A 116 -3.27 -4.80 -4.84
C MET A 116 -2.30 -5.95 -4.57
N ILE A 117 -1.97 -6.20 -3.31
CA ILE A 117 -1.10 -7.30 -2.90
C ILE A 117 -1.71 -8.65 -3.29
N LEU A 118 -2.97 -8.88 -2.95
CA LEU A 118 -3.67 -10.13 -3.27
C LEU A 118 -3.79 -10.35 -4.78
N ASP A 119 -3.90 -9.28 -5.58
CA ASP A 119 -3.91 -9.37 -7.04
C ASP A 119 -2.57 -9.90 -7.57
N ILE A 120 -1.45 -9.36 -7.09
CA ILE A 120 -0.09 -9.85 -7.46
C ILE A 120 0.20 -11.26 -6.94
N LEU A 121 -0.39 -11.65 -5.82
CA LEU A 121 -0.28 -13.00 -5.26
C LEU A 121 -1.21 -14.00 -5.96
N GLU A 122 -2.08 -13.54 -6.85
CA GLU A 122 -3.11 -14.36 -7.53
C GLU A 122 -4.15 -14.96 -6.55
N GLU A 123 -4.32 -14.30 -5.40
CA GLU A 123 -5.23 -14.71 -4.31
C GLU A 123 -6.45 -13.76 -4.17
N LYS A 124 -6.56 -12.76 -5.04
CA LYS A 124 -7.62 -11.75 -4.98
C LYS A 124 -9.00 -12.36 -5.28
N PRO A 125 -10.01 -12.18 -4.40
CA PRO A 125 -11.39 -12.58 -4.71
C PRO A 125 -11.92 -11.84 -5.95
N SER A 126 -12.67 -12.55 -6.80
CA SER A 126 -13.19 -12.01 -8.08
C SER A 126 -14.13 -10.82 -7.95
N ILE A 127 -14.73 -10.64 -6.76
CA ILE A 127 -15.63 -9.51 -6.47
C ILE A 127 -14.89 -8.18 -6.30
N PHE A 128 -13.58 -8.19 -6.09
CA PHE A 128 -12.78 -6.97 -5.91
C PHE A 128 -12.03 -6.61 -7.19
N ASN A 129 -12.03 -5.33 -7.49
CA ASN A 129 -11.21 -4.75 -8.56
C ASN A 129 -10.23 -3.74 -7.95
N VAL A 130 -9.00 -3.73 -8.47
CA VAL A 130 -8.06 -2.66 -8.16
C VAL A 130 -8.48 -1.44 -8.97
N ILE A 131 -8.82 -0.37 -8.28
CA ILE A 131 -9.18 0.91 -8.89
C ILE A 131 -8.00 1.86 -8.90
N LYS A 132 -7.95 2.76 -9.88
CA LYS A 132 -6.98 3.85 -9.92
C LYS A 132 -7.27 4.86 -8.80
N PRO A 133 -6.24 5.45 -8.18
CA PRO A 133 -6.40 6.46 -7.13
C PRO A 133 -7.02 7.76 -7.62
#